data_d2cb2bacc6c6690af8896cf2d6b4332b
#
_entry.id   d2cb2bacc6c6690af8896cf2d6b4332b
#
_cell.length_a   1.000
_cell.length_b   1.000
_cell.length_c   1.000
_cell.angle_alpha   90.00
_cell.angle_beta   90.00
_cell.angle_gamma   90.00
#
_symmetry.space_group_name_H-M   'P 1'
#
loop_
_entity.id
_entity.type
_entity.pdbx_description
1 polymer ?
#
loop_
_entity_poly.entity_id
_entity_poly.type
_entity_poly.pdbx_seq_one_letter_code
_entity_poly.pdbx_strand_id
1 'polypeptide(L)'
;RFVQLFHRGWDTHGGLPKQLRARCGETDKASAALVKDLKMRGLLDDTLVVWGGEFGRTVYCQGGLTAESYGRDHHPRCFSMWLAGGGIKGGTVHGETDDYGYNIAQDPVSVHDLHATILHLMGIDHERLTYRFQGRRYRLTDVHGKIVKPILS
;
A
#
# COMPACT_ATOMS: atom_id res chain seq x y z
N ARG A 1 -0.78 -18.91 -2.62
CA ARG A 1 -0.34 -18.77 -1.21
C ARG A 1 -0.23 -17.30 -0.86
N PHE A 2 -0.43 -16.97 0.40
CA PHE A 2 -0.34 -15.62 0.93
C PHE A 2 0.73 -15.58 2.03
N VAL A 3 1.64 -14.59 1.97
CA VAL A 3 2.66 -14.35 2.98
C VAL A 3 2.55 -12.90 3.40
N GLN A 4 2.51 -12.65 4.70
CA GLN A 4 2.45 -11.28 5.25
C GLN A 4 3.63 -11.10 6.23
N LEU A 5 4.39 -10.04 6.00
CA LEU A 5 5.50 -9.62 6.84
C LEU A 5 5.14 -8.30 7.52
N PHE A 6 5.34 -8.22 8.81
CA PHE A 6 5.14 -7.00 9.58
C PHE A 6 6.49 -6.45 10.05
N HIS A 7 6.70 -5.18 9.79
CA HIS A 7 7.83 -4.43 10.31
C HIS A 7 7.35 -3.30 11.20
N ARG A 8 7.86 -3.21 12.44
CA ARG A 8 7.41 -2.27 13.47
C ARG A 8 8.10 -0.91 13.37
N GLY A 9 7.53 0.07 14.10
CA GLY A 9 8.21 1.31 14.44
C GLY A 9 8.08 2.42 13.40
N TRP A 10 7.04 2.39 12.60
CA TRP A 10 6.72 3.44 11.62
C TRP A 10 5.78 4.51 12.19
N ASP A 11 5.19 4.26 13.36
CA ASP A 11 4.30 5.19 14.04
C ASP A 11 5.08 6.24 14.83
N THR A 12 5.56 7.27 14.13
CA THR A 12 6.55 8.23 14.62
C THR A 12 5.92 9.59 14.88
N HIS A 13 5.51 9.82 16.13
CA HIS A 13 4.93 11.08 16.60
C HIS A 13 5.99 12.08 17.15
N GLY A 14 7.26 11.71 17.14
CA GLY A 14 8.40 12.55 17.53
C GLY A 14 9.70 11.92 17.09
N GLY A 15 10.75 12.75 16.84
CA GLY A 15 12.07 12.29 16.42
C GLY A 15 12.06 11.53 15.08
N LEU A 16 11.12 11.87 14.19
CA LEU A 16 10.90 11.23 12.90
C LEU A 16 12.16 11.07 12.05
N PRO A 17 13.03 12.09 11.87
CA PRO A 17 14.16 11.97 10.95
C PRO A 17 15.11 10.83 11.30
N LYS A 18 15.40 10.65 12.59
CA LYS A 18 16.26 9.55 13.07
C LYS A 18 15.57 8.20 12.95
N GLN A 19 14.31 8.11 13.38
CA GLN A 19 13.56 6.87 13.38
C GLN A 19 13.26 6.39 11.95
N LEU A 20 12.87 7.28 11.05
CA LEU A 20 12.59 6.94 9.65
C LEU A 20 13.84 6.37 8.95
N ARG A 21 15.01 7.01 9.13
CA ARG A 21 16.27 6.50 8.58
C ARG A 21 16.60 5.10 9.08
N ALA A 22 16.38 4.84 10.37
CA ALA A 22 16.59 3.52 10.94
C ALA A 22 15.64 2.46 10.30
N ARG A 23 14.34 2.78 10.21
CA ARG A 23 13.34 1.86 9.63
C ARG A 23 13.62 1.60 8.14
N CYS A 24 13.92 2.63 7.36
CA CYS A 24 14.33 2.46 5.97
C CYS A 24 15.57 1.58 5.85
N GLY A 25 16.61 1.84 6.65
CA GLY A 25 17.82 1.04 6.65
C GLY A 25 17.61 -0.45 6.97
N GLU A 26 16.59 -0.77 7.77
CA GLU A 26 16.22 -2.14 8.11
C GLU A 26 15.45 -2.84 6.96
N THR A 27 14.69 -2.11 6.15
CA THR A 27 13.76 -2.68 5.16
C THR A 27 14.20 -2.56 3.71
N ASP A 28 14.94 -1.51 3.32
CA ASP A 28 15.23 -1.19 1.92
C ASP A 28 15.96 -2.32 1.18
N LYS A 29 17.04 -2.82 1.77
CA LYS A 29 17.84 -3.89 1.16
C LYS A 29 17.05 -5.19 1.02
N ALA A 30 16.27 -5.52 2.04
CA ALA A 30 15.47 -6.74 2.04
C ALA A 30 14.35 -6.67 0.99
N SER A 31 13.65 -5.53 0.90
CA SER A 31 12.60 -5.30 -0.10
C SER A 31 13.16 -5.35 -1.53
N ALA A 32 14.27 -4.67 -1.76
CA ALA A 32 14.94 -4.69 -3.07
C ALA A 32 15.46 -6.10 -3.44
N ALA A 33 16.02 -6.83 -2.47
CA ALA A 33 16.50 -8.18 -2.68
C ALA A 33 15.36 -9.15 -3.01
N LEU A 34 14.23 -9.04 -2.33
CA LEU A 34 13.05 -9.87 -2.60
C LEU A 34 12.58 -9.72 -4.05
N VAL A 35 12.36 -8.48 -4.51
CA VAL A 35 11.89 -8.24 -5.89
C VAL A 35 12.92 -8.70 -6.92
N LYS A 36 14.23 -8.45 -6.68
CA LYS A 36 15.30 -8.92 -7.57
C LYS A 36 15.40 -10.44 -7.62
N ASP A 37 15.32 -11.12 -6.48
CA ASP A 37 15.41 -12.58 -6.40
C ASP A 37 14.22 -13.25 -7.10
N LEU A 38 13.00 -12.74 -6.86
CA LEU A 38 11.80 -13.19 -7.57
C LEU A 38 11.95 -13.05 -9.09
N LYS A 39 12.49 -11.90 -9.54
CA LYS A 39 12.72 -11.66 -10.97
C LYS A 39 13.77 -12.61 -11.54
N MET A 40 14.89 -12.80 -10.86
CA MET A 40 15.97 -13.70 -11.32
C MET A 40 15.52 -15.16 -11.40
N ARG A 41 14.61 -15.56 -10.54
CA ARG A 41 14.04 -16.94 -10.54
C ARG A 41 12.87 -17.11 -11.51
N GLY A 42 12.45 -16.09 -12.20
CA GLY A 42 11.25 -16.12 -13.05
C GLY A 42 9.94 -16.28 -12.30
N LEU A 43 9.91 -15.87 -11.01
CA LEU A 43 8.73 -16.00 -10.15
C LEU A 43 7.94 -14.68 -10.02
N LEU A 44 8.52 -13.56 -10.45
CA LEU A 44 7.91 -12.24 -10.26
C LEU A 44 6.60 -12.08 -11.05
N ASP A 45 6.51 -12.70 -12.21
CA ASP A 45 5.32 -12.62 -13.06
C ASP A 45 4.10 -13.29 -12.40
N ASP A 46 4.34 -14.33 -11.58
CA ASP A 46 3.31 -15.06 -10.84
C ASP A 46 3.23 -14.67 -9.36
N THR A 47 3.98 -13.65 -8.93
CA THR A 47 4.02 -13.22 -7.53
C THR A 47 3.76 -11.73 -7.41
N LEU A 48 2.61 -11.37 -6.85
CA LEU A 48 2.32 -9.98 -6.50
C LEU A 48 3.00 -9.62 -5.19
N VAL A 49 3.86 -8.63 -5.23
CA VAL A 49 4.45 -8.00 -4.04
C VAL A 49 3.73 -6.69 -3.78
N VAL A 50 3.22 -6.51 -2.57
CA VAL A 50 2.54 -5.27 -2.12
C VAL A 50 3.29 -4.74 -0.91
N TRP A 51 3.68 -3.48 -0.94
CA TRP A 51 4.32 -2.79 0.17
C TRP A 51 3.59 -1.50 0.50
N GLY A 52 3.32 -1.28 1.77
CA GLY A 52 2.66 -0.06 2.23
C GLY A 52 2.48 -0.03 3.73
N GLY A 53 2.01 1.09 4.23
CA GLY A 53 1.48 1.24 5.57
C GLY A 53 -0.05 1.10 5.58
N GLU A 54 -0.63 1.12 6.77
CA GLU A 54 -2.08 1.05 6.99
C GLU A 54 -2.80 2.33 6.54
N PHE A 55 -2.11 3.47 6.61
CA PHE A 55 -2.54 4.79 6.14
C PHE A 55 -1.34 5.75 6.04
N GLY A 56 -1.60 7.01 5.69
CA GLY A 56 -0.59 8.05 5.54
C GLY A 56 -0.30 8.81 6.82
N ARG A 57 0.53 9.83 6.66
CA ARG A 57 0.94 10.75 7.73
C ARG A 57 0.70 12.19 7.30
N THR A 58 0.43 13.05 8.29
CA THR A 58 0.22 14.48 8.03
C THR A 58 1.46 15.14 7.42
N VAL A 59 1.24 16.13 6.58
CA VAL A 59 2.32 16.93 5.98
C VAL A 59 2.87 17.95 6.97
N TYR A 60 2.08 18.36 7.94
CA TYR A 60 2.50 19.22 9.05
C TYR A 60 3.09 18.39 10.19
N CYS A 61 3.91 19.02 11.01
CA CYS A 61 4.57 18.36 12.14
C CYS A 61 3.64 18.18 13.34
N GLN A 62 3.96 17.17 14.13
CA GLN A 62 3.43 16.91 15.46
C GLN A 62 4.57 16.79 16.45
N GLY A 63 4.30 17.11 17.72
CA GLY A 63 5.30 17.05 18.78
C GLY A 63 6.24 18.24 18.76
N GLY A 64 7.53 18.02 18.92
CA GLY A 64 8.52 19.07 18.90
C GLY A 64 8.67 19.75 17.54
N LEU A 65 8.97 21.06 17.54
CA LEU A 65 9.04 21.86 16.32
C LEU A 65 10.46 22.05 15.78
N THR A 66 11.44 21.26 16.24
CA THR A 66 12.80 21.31 15.68
C THR A 66 12.99 20.29 14.57
N ALA A 67 13.98 20.49 13.72
CA ALA A 67 14.32 19.59 12.63
C ALA A 67 14.62 18.15 13.09
N GLU A 68 15.02 17.97 14.35
CA GLU A 68 15.39 16.67 14.92
C GLU A 68 14.25 16.03 15.71
N SER A 69 13.33 16.83 16.28
CA SER A 69 12.36 16.37 17.26
C SER A 69 10.94 16.21 16.72
N TYR A 70 10.64 16.74 15.54
CA TYR A 70 9.29 16.65 14.99
C TYR A 70 8.85 15.21 14.68
N GLY A 71 7.56 14.99 14.74
CA GLY A 71 6.88 13.79 14.27
C GLY A 71 5.77 14.14 13.29
N ARG A 72 4.98 13.17 12.91
CA ARG A 72 3.79 13.34 12.07
C ARG A 72 2.63 12.56 12.64
N ASP A 73 1.42 13.10 12.52
CA ASP A 73 0.19 12.44 12.95
C ASP A 73 -0.36 11.55 11.85
N HIS A 74 -1.39 10.79 12.17
CA HIS A 74 -2.12 9.92 11.27
C HIS A 74 -2.90 10.71 10.23
N HIS A 75 -2.84 10.29 8.97
CA HIS A 75 -3.60 10.88 7.88
C HIS A 75 -4.15 9.82 6.92
N PRO A 76 -5.33 9.26 7.20
CA PRO A 76 -5.86 8.12 6.44
C PRO A 76 -6.38 8.48 5.03
N ARG A 77 -6.50 9.76 4.70
CA ARG A 77 -7.12 10.21 3.45
C ARG A 77 -6.17 10.20 2.25
N CYS A 78 -4.86 10.22 2.48
CA CYS A 78 -3.89 10.34 1.41
C CYS A 78 -2.60 9.60 1.77
N PHE A 79 -2.26 8.57 1.01
CA PHE A 79 -1.02 7.82 1.17
C PHE A 79 -0.70 7.05 -0.11
N SER A 80 0.55 6.62 -0.23
CA SER A 80 1.03 5.86 -1.38
C SER A 80 1.43 4.45 -0.96
N MET A 81 1.25 3.52 -1.89
CA MET A 81 1.75 2.15 -1.80
C MET A 81 2.53 1.83 -3.08
N TRP A 82 3.38 0.81 -3.05
CA TRP A 82 3.93 0.29 -4.29
C TRP A 82 3.65 -1.21 -4.45
N LEU A 83 3.53 -1.62 -5.71
CA LEU A 83 3.26 -2.98 -6.10
C LEU A 83 4.29 -3.41 -7.16
N ALA A 84 4.64 -4.69 -7.16
CA ALA A 84 5.53 -5.26 -8.17
C ALA A 84 5.12 -6.68 -8.53
N GLY A 85 5.28 -7.06 -9.80
CA GLY A 85 4.99 -8.40 -10.29
C GLY A 85 3.51 -8.75 -10.34
N GLY A 86 3.20 -10.03 -10.52
CA GLY A 86 1.84 -10.58 -10.49
C GLY A 86 0.83 -9.87 -11.42
N GLY A 87 1.26 -9.43 -12.61
CA GLY A 87 0.39 -8.73 -13.57
C GLY A 87 0.28 -7.21 -13.37
N ILE A 88 1.14 -6.63 -12.50
CA ILE A 88 1.27 -5.17 -12.36
C ILE A 88 2.18 -4.61 -13.45
N LYS A 89 1.75 -3.55 -14.10
CA LYS A 89 2.52 -2.80 -15.10
C LYS A 89 3.65 -2.03 -14.41
N GLY A 90 4.89 -2.49 -14.57
CA GLY A 90 6.06 -1.84 -14.01
C GLY A 90 6.30 -0.42 -14.54
N GLY A 91 6.86 0.46 -13.70
CA GLY A 91 7.18 1.84 -14.06
C GLY A 91 5.96 2.76 -14.21
N THR A 92 4.78 2.33 -13.75
CA THR A 92 3.55 3.12 -13.79
C THR A 92 3.35 3.85 -12.46
N VAL A 93 2.97 5.11 -12.52
CA VAL A 93 2.43 5.88 -11.39
C VAL A 93 0.95 6.10 -11.67
N HIS A 94 0.11 5.90 -10.67
CA HIS A 94 -1.35 6.08 -10.76
C HIS A 94 -1.85 6.85 -9.54
N GLY A 95 -2.65 7.86 -9.79
CA GLY A 95 -3.09 8.81 -8.79
C GLY A 95 -2.07 9.93 -8.52
N GLU A 96 -2.59 11.07 -8.12
CA GLU A 96 -1.81 12.27 -7.83
C GLU A 96 -2.35 12.97 -6.59
N THR A 97 -1.48 13.52 -5.77
CA THR A 97 -1.85 14.35 -4.62
C THR A 97 -1.91 15.82 -5.03
N ASP A 98 -2.53 16.63 -4.17
CA ASP A 98 -2.38 18.09 -4.25
C ASP A 98 -0.92 18.51 -3.96
N ASP A 99 -0.61 19.78 -4.22
CA ASP A 99 0.74 20.34 -4.03
C ASP A 99 1.29 20.20 -2.60
N TYR A 100 0.42 19.98 -1.64
CA TYR A 100 0.78 19.79 -0.24
C TYR A 100 0.90 18.32 0.17
N GLY A 101 0.54 17.36 -0.72
CA GLY A 101 0.47 15.94 -0.38
C GLY A 101 -0.57 15.63 0.69
N TYR A 102 -1.61 16.46 0.81
CA TYR A 102 -2.63 16.34 1.87
C TYR A 102 -3.92 15.68 1.37
N ASN A 103 -4.35 15.97 0.14
CA ASN A 103 -5.50 15.34 -0.48
C ASN A 103 -5.10 14.62 -1.77
N ILE A 104 -5.93 13.67 -2.19
CA ILE A 104 -5.82 13.07 -3.52
C ILE A 104 -6.51 14.01 -4.50
N ALA A 105 -5.76 14.47 -5.52
CA ALA A 105 -6.24 15.39 -6.55
C ALA A 105 -6.75 14.65 -7.80
N GLN A 106 -6.12 13.51 -8.16
CA GLN A 106 -6.48 12.75 -9.34
C GLN A 106 -6.46 11.24 -9.06
N ASP A 107 -7.30 10.52 -9.78
CA ASP A 107 -7.35 9.06 -9.83
C ASP A 107 -7.29 8.37 -8.45
N PRO A 108 -8.25 8.67 -7.55
CA PRO A 108 -8.25 8.10 -6.21
C PRO A 108 -8.45 6.59 -6.25
N VAL A 109 -7.70 5.88 -5.41
CA VAL A 109 -7.85 4.44 -5.20
C VAL A 109 -8.28 4.20 -3.76
N SER A 110 -9.48 3.67 -3.56
CA SER A 110 -9.93 3.29 -2.23
C SER A 110 -9.29 1.97 -1.77
N VAL A 111 -9.32 1.70 -0.46
CA VAL A 111 -8.89 0.40 0.08
C VAL A 111 -9.68 -0.75 -0.56
N HIS A 112 -10.96 -0.54 -0.85
CA HIS A 112 -11.79 -1.54 -1.52
C HIS A 112 -11.35 -1.78 -2.97
N ASP A 113 -10.93 -0.73 -3.69
CA ASP A 113 -10.41 -0.84 -5.07
C ASP A 113 -9.08 -1.59 -5.10
N LEU A 114 -8.20 -1.31 -4.15
CA LEU A 114 -6.95 -2.05 -3.98
C LEU A 114 -7.23 -3.55 -3.75
N HIS A 115 -8.13 -3.89 -2.82
CA HIS A 115 -8.47 -5.29 -2.55
C HIS A 115 -9.17 -5.98 -3.73
N ALA A 116 -10.07 -5.28 -4.44
CA ALA A 116 -10.67 -5.78 -5.66
C ALA A 116 -9.62 -6.08 -6.73
N THR A 117 -8.62 -5.21 -6.86
CA THR A 117 -7.50 -5.38 -7.80
C THR A 117 -6.60 -6.54 -7.41
N ILE A 118 -6.26 -6.69 -6.14
CA ILE A 118 -5.48 -7.84 -5.63
C ILE A 118 -6.23 -9.15 -5.90
N LEU A 119 -7.52 -9.23 -5.59
CA LEU A 119 -8.33 -10.41 -5.85
C LEU A 119 -8.39 -10.74 -7.34
N HIS A 120 -8.56 -9.73 -8.20
CA HIS A 120 -8.54 -9.89 -9.65
C HIS A 120 -7.22 -10.49 -10.14
N LEU A 121 -6.08 -9.99 -9.67
CA LEU A 121 -4.74 -10.52 -9.99
C LEU A 121 -4.53 -11.95 -9.50
N MET A 122 -5.23 -12.35 -8.45
CA MET A 122 -5.28 -13.75 -7.96
C MET A 122 -6.26 -14.63 -8.75
N GLY A 123 -6.93 -14.12 -9.79
CA GLY A 123 -7.93 -14.84 -10.55
C GLY A 123 -9.28 -14.97 -9.85
N ILE A 124 -9.53 -14.17 -8.82
CA ILE A 124 -10.74 -14.23 -8.01
C ILE A 124 -11.65 -13.05 -8.35
N ASP A 125 -12.87 -13.35 -8.74
CA ASP A 125 -13.92 -12.35 -8.90
C ASP A 125 -14.42 -11.90 -7.51
N HIS A 126 -14.09 -10.66 -7.12
CA HIS A 126 -14.42 -10.13 -5.81
C HIS A 126 -15.93 -9.94 -5.58
N GLU A 127 -16.73 -9.82 -6.65
CA GLU A 127 -18.18 -9.71 -6.54
C GLU A 127 -18.86 -11.07 -6.28
N ARG A 128 -18.25 -12.14 -6.78
CA ARG A 128 -18.71 -13.51 -6.57
C ARG A 128 -18.16 -14.15 -5.30
N LEU A 129 -17.03 -13.66 -4.79
CA LEU A 129 -16.45 -14.12 -3.53
C LEU A 129 -17.28 -13.59 -2.35
N THR A 130 -18.23 -14.41 -1.90
CA THR A 130 -19.12 -14.05 -0.80
C THR A 130 -19.06 -15.07 0.32
N TYR A 131 -19.26 -14.62 1.55
CA TYR A 131 -19.54 -15.49 2.69
C TYR A 131 -20.93 -15.20 3.25
N ARG A 132 -21.58 -16.23 3.80
CA ARG A 132 -22.91 -16.12 4.38
C ARG A 132 -22.82 -15.96 5.89
N PHE A 133 -23.42 -14.88 6.38
CA PHE A 133 -23.54 -14.64 7.81
C PHE A 133 -24.95 -14.12 8.13
N GLN A 134 -25.61 -14.70 9.13
CA GLN A 134 -26.98 -14.36 9.56
C GLN A 134 -27.98 -14.25 8.37
N GLY A 135 -27.91 -15.17 7.44
CA GLY A 135 -28.82 -15.22 6.28
C GLY A 135 -28.45 -14.31 5.10
N ARG A 136 -27.54 -13.36 5.27
CA ARG A 136 -27.07 -12.45 4.21
C ARG A 136 -25.74 -12.91 3.63
N ARG A 137 -25.53 -12.66 2.33
CA ARG A 137 -24.23 -12.83 1.66
C ARG A 137 -23.47 -11.51 1.66
N TYR A 138 -22.24 -11.54 2.13
CA TYR A 138 -21.34 -10.40 2.19
C TYR A 138 -20.16 -10.62 1.26
N ARG A 139 -19.75 -9.59 0.52
CA ARG A 139 -18.48 -9.54 -0.21
C ARG A 139 -17.39 -8.99 0.71
N LEU A 140 -16.14 -9.37 0.49
CA LEU A 140 -15.00 -8.78 1.21
C LEU A 140 -14.80 -7.29 0.89
N THR A 141 -15.22 -6.87 -0.30
CA THR A 141 -15.20 -5.47 -0.76
C THR A 141 -16.50 -4.72 -0.48
N ASP A 142 -17.42 -5.30 0.27
CA ASP A 142 -18.77 -4.82 0.54
C ASP A 142 -19.50 -4.43 -0.77
N VAL A 143 -20.10 -3.25 -0.85
CA VAL A 143 -20.77 -2.73 -2.07
C VAL A 143 -19.83 -1.94 -2.97
N HIS A 144 -18.55 -1.86 -2.60
CA HIS A 144 -17.50 -1.09 -3.26
C HIS A 144 -16.52 -1.99 -4.03
N GLY A 145 -15.43 -1.42 -4.48
CA GLY A 145 -14.33 -2.11 -5.14
C GLY A 145 -14.44 -2.03 -6.66
N LYS A 146 -13.53 -1.24 -7.24
CA LYS A 146 -13.31 -1.17 -8.69
C LYS A 146 -11.90 -1.65 -8.98
N ILE A 147 -11.75 -2.50 -9.99
CA ILE A 147 -10.42 -2.93 -10.44
C ILE A 147 -9.70 -1.73 -11.05
N VAL A 148 -8.51 -1.44 -10.55
CA VAL A 148 -7.65 -0.32 -11.01
C VAL A 148 -6.94 -0.73 -12.29
N LYS A 149 -7.67 -0.76 -13.40
CA LYS A 149 -7.17 -1.23 -14.72
C LYS A 149 -5.89 -0.53 -15.21
N PRO A 150 -5.68 0.79 -15.00
CA PRO A 150 -4.50 1.48 -15.52
C PRO A 150 -3.16 0.95 -15.00
N ILE A 151 -3.13 0.25 -13.85
CA ILE A 151 -1.91 -0.34 -13.29
C ILE A 151 -1.67 -1.79 -13.71
N LEU A 152 -2.56 -2.38 -14.50
CA LEU A 152 -2.46 -3.77 -14.95
C LEU A 152 -1.68 -3.86 -16.27
N SER A 153 -0.93 -4.95 -16.45
CA SER A 153 -0.19 -5.29 -17.67
C SER A 153 -1.06 -6.00 -18.71
#